data_0ddbd0ad6185ea4c6e7bed37f60cd1ff
#
_entry.id   0ddbd0ad6185ea4c6e7bed37f60cd1ff
#
_cell.length_a   1.000
_cell.length_b   1.000
_cell.length_c   1.000
_cell.angle_alpha   90.00
_cell.angle_beta   90.00
_cell.angle_gamma   90.00
#
_symmetry.space_group_name_H-M   'P 1'
#
loop_
_entity.id
_entity.type
_entity.pdbx_description
1 polymer ?
#
loop_
_entity_poly.entity_id
_entity_poly.type
_entity_poly.pdbx_seq_one_letter_code
_entity_poly.pdbx_strand_id
1 'polypeptide(L)'
;MVYLQLNKKNEFHYQPDWYRGIEYPKEQERGYDFNEDLYVPGYFEVDIKKGESIVFSAGISEISPRKLKQTFEAEVADRTPRDSFYHCLQNSAHQFHNKQGENHYVLAGYPWFKCRARDLFVSLPGLTLAVDEQDEFEDVMVTAEKAIREFISGEPSSYKIYEMEDPDVLLWAVWALQQYAKETSREQCRQKYGRLLEDIMDYIRSRKHDNLFLHENGLLYANGTEKAITWMNSTVNGRPVTPRTGYIVEVNSLWYNALRFIADLVREDGNVHLADELDAQAEVTGKSFVEVFRNECGYLFDYVDGFMMDWSVRPNMIFTVAFDYSPLDRAQKKQVLDIVTKELLTPKGLRTLSPKSGGYNPNYVGPQIQRDYAYHQGTAWPWLMGFYMEAYLRIYKMSGVSFVERYLIGFEDEMTSHCIGSLPELFDGNPPFRGRGAVSFAMNVAEILRILKLLSKYNL
;
A
#
# COMPACT_ATOMS: atom_id res chain seq x y z
N MET A 1 16.33 26.66 -18.27
CA MET A 1 17.66 27.07 -17.75
C MET A 1 17.84 26.39 -16.38
N VAL A 2 19.04 25.89 -16.12
CA VAL A 2 19.38 25.30 -14.80
C VAL A 2 20.42 26.21 -14.15
N TYR A 3 20.18 26.53 -12.88
CA TYR A 3 21.09 27.32 -12.06
C TYR A 3 21.87 26.39 -11.13
N LEU A 4 23.20 26.49 -11.17
CA LEU A 4 24.11 25.76 -10.28
C LEU A 4 24.82 26.81 -9.41
N GLN A 5 24.70 26.70 -8.09
CA GLN A 5 25.13 27.79 -7.18
C GLN A 5 25.75 27.23 -5.90
N LEU A 6 26.71 27.96 -5.34
CA LEU A 6 27.35 27.68 -4.06
C LEU A 6 27.16 28.84 -3.08
N ASN A 7 27.05 28.53 -1.80
CA ASN A 7 26.92 29.53 -0.72
C ASN A 7 28.21 30.30 -0.41
N LYS A 8 29.33 29.93 -1.04
CA LYS A 8 30.65 30.48 -0.82
C LYS A 8 31.20 31.08 -2.10
N LYS A 9 32.14 32.07 -1.96
CA LYS A 9 32.88 32.57 -3.12
C LYS A 9 33.60 31.39 -3.78
N ASN A 10 33.40 31.25 -5.07
CA ASN A 10 33.90 30.14 -5.90
C ASN A 10 34.31 30.67 -7.26
N GLU A 11 35.09 29.86 -7.96
CA GLU A 11 35.39 30.04 -9.36
C GLU A 11 34.73 28.91 -10.16
N PHE A 12 33.96 29.25 -11.17
CA PHE A 12 33.41 28.27 -12.10
C PHE A 12 34.27 28.22 -13.35
N HIS A 13 34.84 27.07 -13.60
CA HIS A 13 35.65 26.79 -14.76
C HIS A 13 34.73 26.18 -15.85
N TYR A 14 34.41 26.96 -16.87
CA TYR A 14 33.67 26.45 -18.00
C TYR A 14 34.59 25.56 -18.85
N GLN A 15 34.43 24.26 -18.67
CA GLN A 15 35.18 23.23 -19.37
C GLN A 15 34.20 22.08 -19.73
N PRO A 16 33.39 22.32 -20.80
CA PRO A 16 32.38 21.33 -21.19
C PRO A 16 33.03 20.05 -21.71
N ASP A 17 32.58 18.93 -21.17
CA ASP A 17 33.04 17.60 -21.56
C ASP A 17 31.94 16.56 -21.36
N TRP A 18 32.19 15.33 -21.78
CA TRP A 18 31.30 14.19 -21.62
C TRP A 18 31.96 13.09 -20.83
N TYR A 19 31.34 12.66 -19.73
CA TYR A 19 31.64 11.37 -19.10
C TYR A 19 30.93 10.29 -19.88
N ARG A 20 31.70 9.48 -20.62
CA ARG A 20 31.20 8.47 -21.54
C ARG A 20 31.14 7.10 -20.91
N GLY A 21 30.09 6.33 -21.26
CA GLY A 21 29.96 4.94 -20.86
C GLY A 21 29.78 4.76 -19.35
N ILE A 22 29.04 5.66 -18.68
CA ILE A 22 28.66 5.47 -17.28
C ILE A 22 27.73 4.26 -17.20
N GLU A 23 28.07 3.28 -16.40
CA GLU A 23 27.35 2.01 -16.30
C GLU A 23 26.49 1.94 -15.02
N TYR A 24 25.30 1.35 -15.16
CA TYR A 24 24.34 1.09 -14.09
C TYR A 24 24.14 -0.43 -13.93
N PRO A 25 24.93 -1.13 -13.11
CA PRO A 25 24.91 -2.61 -13.03
C PRO A 25 23.53 -3.18 -12.63
N LYS A 26 22.75 -2.44 -11.84
CA LYS A 26 21.39 -2.88 -11.46
C LYS A 26 20.41 -2.83 -12.62
N GLU A 27 20.54 -1.89 -13.54
CA GLU A 27 19.71 -1.87 -14.76
C GLU A 27 20.13 -3.01 -15.71
N GLN A 28 21.43 -3.31 -15.79
CA GLN A 28 21.95 -4.46 -16.53
C GLN A 28 21.37 -5.79 -16.01
N GLU A 29 21.36 -5.99 -14.68
CA GLU A 29 20.75 -7.19 -14.05
C GLU A 29 19.27 -7.35 -14.41
N ARG A 30 18.58 -6.25 -14.67
CA ARG A 30 17.17 -6.20 -15.04
C ARG A 30 16.91 -6.32 -16.54
N GLY A 31 17.97 -6.36 -17.36
CA GLY A 31 17.87 -6.47 -18.81
C GLY A 31 17.47 -5.18 -19.53
N TYR A 32 17.72 -4.03 -18.90
CA TYR A 32 17.51 -2.71 -19.49
C TYR A 32 18.80 -2.12 -20.06
N ASP A 33 18.66 -1.03 -20.82
CA ASP A 33 19.79 -0.18 -21.17
C ASP A 33 20.46 0.31 -19.91
N PHE A 34 21.76 0.12 -19.79
CA PHE A 34 22.47 0.29 -18.55
C PHE A 34 23.69 1.20 -18.66
N ASN A 35 23.90 1.87 -19.80
CA ASN A 35 24.95 2.85 -19.94
C ASN A 35 24.44 4.13 -20.57
N GLU A 36 25.08 5.25 -20.24
CA GLU A 36 24.79 6.55 -20.85
C GLU A 36 26.02 7.46 -20.83
N ASP A 37 25.96 8.48 -21.66
CA ASP A 37 26.94 9.57 -21.65
C ASP A 37 26.36 10.78 -20.92
N LEU A 38 27.08 11.32 -19.94
CA LEU A 38 26.67 12.46 -19.12
C LEU A 38 27.46 13.72 -19.50
N TYR A 39 26.73 14.78 -19.88
CA TYR A 39 27.31 16.07 -20.17
C TYR A 39 27.65 16.81 -18.90
N VAL A 40 28.89 17.32 -18.82
CA VAL A 40 29.39 18.14 -17.72
C VAL A 40 29.77 19.52 -18.24
N PRO A 41 29.11 20.60 -17.81
CA PRO A 41 29.37 21.96 -18.31
C PRO A 41 30.68 22.55 -17.78
N GLY A 42 31.25 21.97 -16.75
CA GLY A 42 32.44 22.46 -16.07
C GLY A 42 32.46 22.06 -14.58
N TYR A 43 33.29 22.71 -13.79
CA TYR A 43 33.41 22.45 -12.38
C TYR A 43 33.56 23.74 -11.56
N PHE A 44 33.21 23.66 -10.28
CA PHE A 44 33.49 24.71 -9.31
C PHE A 44 34.77 24.41 -8.56
N GLU A 45 35.60 25.44 -8.42
CA GLU A 45 36.75 25.40 -7.53
C GLU A 45 36.51 26.29 -6.30
N VAL A 46 36.64 25.71 -5.13
CA VAL A 46 36.33 26.39 -3.87
C VAL A 46 37.22 25.88 -2.73
N ASP A 47 37.84 26.80 -2.00
CA ASP A 47 38.58 26.48 -0.80
C ASP A 47 37.67 26.05 0.34
N ILE A 48 38.02 24.99 1.07
CA ILE A 48 37.30 24.52 2.27
C ILE A 48 38.28 24.38 3.45
N LYS A 49 37.82 24.81 4.63
CA LYS A 49 38.59 24.65 5.90
C LYS A 49 37.90 23.59 6.76
N LYS A 50 38.71 23.02 7.67
CA LYS A 50 38.17 22.05 8.66
C LYS A 50 36.98 22.65 9.44
N GLY A 51 35.85 21.94 9.47
CA GLY A 51 34.63 22.38 10.15
C GLY A 51 33.76 23.35 9.33
N GLU A 52 34.15 23.69 8.11
CA GLU A 52 33.37 24.50 7.20
C GLU A 52 32.41 23.62 6.36
N SER A 53 31.21 24.15 6.07
CA SER A 53 30.22 23.48 5.21
C SER A 53 30.02 24.29 3.94
N ILE A 54 29.95 23.58 2.80
CA ILE A 54 29.57 24.14 1.51
C ILE A 54 28.15 23.67 1.20
N VAL A 55 27.27 24.61 0.84
CA VAL A 55 25.91 24.31 0.35
C VAL A 55 25.91 24.53 -1.15
N PHE A 56 25.63 23.46 -1.89
CA PHE A 56 25.41 23.47 -3.34
C PHE A 56 23.91 23.45 -3.63
N SER A 57 23.50 24.27 -4.58
CA SER A 57 22.12 24.30 -5.08
C SER A 57 22.11 24.07 -6.58
N ALA A 58 21.19 23.21 -7.03
CA ALA A 58 20.84 23.03 -8.44
C ALA A 58 19.32 23.18 -8.58
N GLY A 59 18.85 24.00 -9.50
CA GLY A 59 17.42 24.26 -9.67
C GLY A 59 17.07 25.04 -10.91
N ILE A 60 15.79 25.24 -11.13
CA ILE A 60 15.25 26.02 -12.27
C ILE A 60 15.07 27.51 -11.96
N SER A 61 15.31 27.89 -10.70
CA SER A 61 15.25 29.28 -10.22
C SER A 61 16.58 29.70 -9.64
N GLU A 62 16.95 30.96 -9.85
CA GLU A 62 18.12 31.56 -9.23
C GLU A 62 17.85 31.88 -7.75
N ILE A 63 18.74 31.45 -6.87
CA ILE A 63 18.72 31.75 -5.44
C ILE A 63 19.96 32.56 -5.08
N SER A 64 19.80 33.61 -4.29
CA SER A 64 20.99 34.36 -3.81
C SER A 64 21.92 33.43 -3.03
N PRO A 65 23.22 33.34 -3.38
CA PRO A 65 24.18 32.51 -2.66
C PRO A 65 24.23 32.74 -1.14
N ARG A 66 23.96 33.98 -0.71
CA ARG A 66 23.91 34.35 0.70
C ARG A 66 22.74 33.71 1.46
N LYS A 67 21.66 33.35 0.76
CA LYS A 67 20.47 32.68 1.34
C LYS A 67 20.56 31.17 1.37
N LEU A 68 21.46 30.57 0.57
CA LEU A 68 21.54 29.10 0.42
C LEU A 68 21.75 28.39 1.74
N LYS A 69 22.63 28.89 2.60
CA LYS A 69 22.88 28.29 3.91
C LYS A 69 21.64 28.36 4.79
N GLN A 70 20.98 29.53 4.86
CA GLN A 70 19.74 29.72 5.62
C GLN A 70 18.60 28.81 5.09
N THR A 71 18.45 28.73 3.75
CA THR A 71 17.47 27.83 3.13
C THR A 71 17.73 26.39 3.49
N PHE A 72 18.98 25.93 3.41
CA PHE A 72 19.36 24.58 3.79
C PHE A 72 19.09 24.30 5.27
N GLU A 73 19.44 25.23 6.16
CA GLU A 73 19.21 25.09 7.60
C GLU A 73 17.71 25.06 7.93
N ALA A 74 16.87 25.85 7.23
CA ALA A 74 15.42 25.80 7.37
C ALA A 74 14.85 24.47 6.93
N GLU A 75 15.27 23.96 5.77
CA GLU A 75 14.85 22.64 5.27
C GLU A 75 15.26 21.50 6.22
N VAL A 76 16.45 21.58 6.82
CA VAL A 76 16.91 20.58 7.80
C VAL A 76 16.09 20.67 9.09
N ALA A 77 15.74 21.88 9.54
CA ALA A 77 14.98 22.09 10.77
C ALA A 77 13.51 21.66 10.64
N ASP A 78 12.96 21.72 9.42
CA ASP A 78 11.58 21.32 9.12
C ASP A 78 11.41 19.78 9.02
N ARG A 79 12.52 19.06 8.85
CA ARG A 79 12.50 17.60 8.72
C ARG A 79 12.58 16.90 10.07
N THR A 80 11.80 15.84 10.22
CA THR A 80 11.96 14.91 11.34
C THR A 80 13.37 14.31 11.32
N PRO A 81 14.14 14.35 12.43
CA PRO A 81 15.47 13.72 12.52
C PRO A 81 15.40 12.22 12.19
N ARG A 82 16.37 11.71 11.43
CA ARG A 82 16.45 10.27 11.09
C ARG A 82 17.27 9.51 12.14
N ASP A 83 16.89 9.63 13.40
CA ASP A 83 17.58 9.08 14.55
C ASP A 83 16.97 7.78 15.09
N SER A 84 15.83 7.37 14.54
CA SER A 84 15.14 6.13 14.89
C SER A 84 14.46 5.50 13.67
N PHE A 85 14.13 4.21 13.79
CA PHE A 85 13.37 3.49 12.77
C PHE A 85 12.03 4.18 12.47
N TYR A 86 11.30 4.57 13.53
CA TYR A 86 10.02 5.28 13.40
C TYR A 86 10.19 6.61 12.64
N HIS A 87 11.17 7.44 13.04
CA HIS A 87 11.41 8.73 12.38
C HIS A 87 11.87 8.58 10.92
N CYS A 88 12.64 7.54 10.59
CA CYS A 88 12.95 7.22 9.19
C CYS A 88 11.68 6.93 8.37
N LEU A 89 10.77 6.11 8.90
CA LEU A 89 9.51 5.79 8.23
C LEU A 89 8.58 6.99 8.15
N GLN A 90 8.53 7.85 9.18
CA GLN A 90 7.75 9.09 9.16
C GLN A 90 8.24 10.04 8.05
N ASN A 91 9.56 10.23 7.92
CA ASN A 91 10.12 10.99 6.79
C ASN A 91 9.78 10.36 5.44
N SER A 92 9.80 9.02 5.36
CA SER A 92 9.42 8.33 4.14
C SER A 92 7.94 8.52 3.81
N ALA A 93 7.05 8.53 4.82
CA ALA A 93 5.63 8.78 4.65
C ALA A 93 5.37 10.14 3.97
N HIS A 94 6.01 11.20 4.45
CA HIS A 94 5.88 12.54 3.87
C HIS A 94 6.29 12.61 2.39
N GLN A 95 7.21 11.76 1.94
CA GLN A 95 7.68 11.75 0.55
C GLN A 95 6.64 11.23 -0.44
N PHE A 96 5.64 10.47 0.00
CA PHE A 96 4.59 9.96 -0.88
C PHE A 96 3.48 10.97 -1.16
N HIS A 97 3.35 12.01 -0.34
CA HIS A 97 2.37 13.08 -0.56
C HIS A 97 2.80 13.98 -1.71
N ASN A 98 1.87 14.24 -2.64
CA ASN A 98 2.10 15.04 -3.84
C ASN A 98 0.95 16.01 -4.05
N LYS A 99 1.21 17.29 -3.81
CA LYS A 99 0.25 18.37 -4.02
C LYS A 99 0.36 18.94 -5.43
N GLN A 100 -0.77 19.02 -6.14
CA GLN A 100 -0.87 19.62 -7.47
C GLN A 100 -2.03 20.63 -7.48
N GLY A 101 -1.72 21.93 -7.36
CA GLY A 101 -2.72 22.96 -7.12
C GLY A 101 -3.44 22.73 -5.78
N GLU A 102 -4.76 22.60 -5.82
CA GLU A 102 -5.59 22.31 -4.65
C GLU A 102 -5.81 20.78 -4.44
N ASN A 103 -5.22 19.93 -5.27
CA ASN A 103 -5.44 18.50 -5.19
C ASN A 103 -4.25 17.81 -4.49
N HIS A 104 -4.56 16.91 -3.56
CA HIS A 104 -3.59 16.11 -2.82
C HIS A 104 -3.66 14.65 -3.24
N TYR A 105 -2.51 14.06 -3.52
CA TYR A 105 -2.36 12.69 -4.01
C TYR A 105 -1.36 11.92 -3.16
N VAL A 106 -1.49 10.60 -3.14
CA VAL A 106 -0.47 9.69 -2.61
C VAL A 106 0.16 8.92 -3.76
N LEU A 107 1.47 9.02 -3.93
CA LEU A 107 2.21 8.22 -4.90
C LEU A 107 2.40 6.80 -4.37
N ALA A 108 2.14 5.79 -5.20
CA ALA A 108 2.27 4.40 -4.79
C ALA A 108 3.71 3.97 -4.52
N GLY A 109 4.69 4.61 -5.16
CA GLY A 109 6.11 4.31 -4.94
C GLY A 109 7.06 4.97 -5.92
N TYR A 110 8.33 4.97 -5.55
CA TYR A 110 9.41 5.58 -6.31
C TYR A 110 10.31 4.53 -6.98
N PRO A 111 10.83 4.85 -8.21
CA PRO A 111 10.71 6.16 -8.92
C PRO A 111 9.59 6.24 -9.96
N TRP A 112 8.84 5.16 -10.24
CA TRP A 112 7.97 5.11 -11.44
C TRP A 112 6.47 5.00 -11.17
N PHE A 113 6.03 4.71 -9.95
CA PHE A 113 4.61 4.59 -9.67
C PHE A 113 3.92 5.96 -9.56
N LYS A 114 2.68 5.98 -10.03
CA LYS A 114 1.76 7.11 -9.94
C LYS A 114 0.83 6.96 -8.73
N CYS A 115 -0.17 7.82 -8.61
CA CYS A 115 -1.25 7.63 -7.66
C CYS A 115 -2.23 6.58 -8.20
N ARG A 116 -2.22 5.38 -7.63
CA ARG A 116 -3.15 4.29 -7.92
C ARG A 116 -4.18 4.23 -6.82
N ALA A 117 -5.45 4.06 -7.16
CA ALA A 117 -6.54 4.15 -6.20
C ALA A 117 -6.42 3.14 -5.03
N ARG A 118 -6.13 1.88 -5.32
CA ARG A 118 -5.91 0.86 -4.28
C ARG A 118 -4.76 1.20 -3.36
N ASP A 119 -3.60 1.54 -3.94
CA ASP A 119 -2.41 1.90 -3.17
C ASP A 119 -2.66 3.13 -2.29
N LEU A 120 -3.41 4.12 -2.80
CA LEU A 120 -3.83 5.30 -2.04
C LEU A 120 -4.64 4.88 -0.81
N PHE A 121 -5.75 4.15 -0.98
CA PHE A 121 -6.64 3.84 0.13
C PHE A 121 -6.03 2.88 1.16
N VAL A 122 -5.21 1.93 0.73
CA VAL A 122 -4.48 1.04 1.65
C VAL A 122 -3.40 1.82 2.42
N SER A 123 -2.71 2.75 1.76
CA SER A 123 -1.59 3.48 2.37
C SER A 123 -2.04 4.64 3.25
N LEU A 124 -3.13 5.32 2.89
CA LEU A 124 -3.52 6.58 3.50
C LEU A 124 -3.60 6.55 5.03
N PRO A 125 -4.23 5.55 5.68
CA PRO A 125 -4.27 5.49 7.14
C PRO A 125 -2.88 5.40 7.79
N GLY A 126 -1.98 4.64 7.21
CA GLY A 126 -0.63 4.46 7.75
C GLY A 126 0.29 5.64 7.50
N LEU A 127 0.14 6.33 6.35
CA LEU A 127 0.98 7.48 6.00
C LEU A 127 0.56 8.76 6.73
N THR A 128 -0.66 8.82 7.28
CA THR A 128 -1.23 10.02 7.89
C THR A 128 -1.68 9.78 9.34
N LEU A 129 -2.72 8.99 9.56
CA LEU A 129 -3.29 8.76 10.89
C LEU A 129 -2.30 8.10 11.85
N ALA A 130 -1.44 7.21 11.34
CA ALA A 130 -0.44 6.54 12.18
C ALA A 130 0.71 7.46 12.63
N VAL A 131 0.88 8.59 11.96
CA VAL A 131 1.88 9.62 12.31
C VAL A 131 1.24 10.90 12.87
N ASP A 132 -0.04 10.82 13.30
CA ASP A 132 -0.82 11.90 13.91
C ASP A 132 -1.11 13.10 12.99
N GLU A 133 -1.18 12.86 11.65
CA GLU A 133 -1.46 13.87 10.62
C GLU A 133 -2.88 13.73 10.05
N GLN A 134 -3.88 13.97 10.88
CA GLN A 134 -5.29 13.87 10.48
C GLN A 134 -5.66 14.84 9.36
N ASP A 135 -5.15 16.07 9.39
CA ASP A 135 -5.48 17.08 8.37
C ASP A 135 -5.03 16.64 6.97
N GLU A 136 -3.84 16.01 6.86
CA GLU A 136 -3.34 15.47 5.58
C GLU A 136 -4.22 14.32 5.06
N PHE A 137 -4.73 13.46 5.96
CA PHE A 137 -5.73 12.45 5.58
C PHE A 137 -6.95 13.10 4.94
N GLU A 138 -7.47 14.15 5.57
CA GLU A 138 -8.68 14.85 5.12
C GLU A 138 -8.45 15.58 3.78
N ASP A 139 -7.29 16.22 3.61
CA ASP A 139 -6.91 16.90 2.36
C ASP A 139 -6.82 15.92 1.17
N VAL A 140 -6.21 14.76 1.38
CA VAL A 140 -6.18 13.68 0.37
C VAL A 140 -7.59 13.17 0.09
N MET A 141 -8.40 12.97 1.13
CA MET A 141 -9.78 12.48 0.97
C MET A 141 -10.67 13.48 0.23
N VAL A 142 -10.45 14.79 0.33
CA VAL A 142 -11.18 15.80 -0.47
C VAL A 142 -10.98 15.56 -1.98
N THR A 143 -9.76 15.21 -2.39
CA THR A 143 -9.46 14.88 -3.79
C THR A 143 -10.01 13.51 -4.18
N ALA A 144 -9.81 12.51 -3.32
CA ALA A 144 -10.25 11.14 -3.57
C ALA A 144 -11.78 11.02 -3.62
N GLU A 145 -12.51 11.72 -2.76
CA GLU A 145 -13.98 11.75 -2.77
C GLU A 145 -14.51 12.27 -4.10
N LYS A 146 -13.95 13.36 -4.63
CA LYS A 146 -14.35 13.91 -5.93
C LYS A 146 -14.13 12.88 -7.05
N ALA A 147 -12.96 12.21 -7.05
CA ALA A 147 -12.67 11.15 -8.02
C ALA A 147 -13.63 9.95 -7.89
N ILE A 148 -13.97 9.53 -6.67
CA ILE A 148 -14.99 8.47 -6.44
C ILE A 148 -16.35 8.91 -6.98
N ARG A 149 -16.78 10.14 -6.73
CA ARG A 149 -18.08 10.65 -7.21
C ARG A 149 -18.16 10.73 -8.72
N GLU A 150 -17.09 11.18 -9.41
CA GLU A 150 -17.01 11.12 -10.88
C GLU A 150 -17.14 9.67 -11.37
N PHE A 151 -16.42 8.73 -10.75
CA PHE A 151 -16.48 7.31 -11.10
C PHE A 151 -17.89 6.73 -10.92
N ILE A 152 -18.54 6.96 -9.77
CA ILE A 152 -19.89 6.45 -9.46
C ILE A 152 -20.95 7.02 -10.40
N SER A 153 -20.81 8.30 -10.80
CA SER A 153 -21.71 8.95 -11.74
C SER A 153 -21.44 8.62 -13.21
N GLY A 154 -20.38 7.89 -13.50
CA GLY A 154 -19.97 7.55 -14.87
C GLY A 154 -19.36 8.72 -15.64
N GLU A 155 -18.87 9.74 -14.92
CA GLU A 155 -18.20 10.88 -15.52
C GLU A 155 -16.72 10.56 -15.81
N PRO A 156 -16.11 11.15 -16.86
CA PRO A 156 -14.68 11.00 -17.10
C PRO A 156 -13.88 11.56 -15.93
N SER A 157 -12.85 10.83 -15.51
CA SER A 157 -12.02 11.27 -14.39
C SER A 157 -11.22 12.54 -14.71
N SER A 158 -11.40 13.58 -13.89
CA SER A 158 -10.63 14.83 -13.90
C SER A 158 -9.39 14.76 -13.00
N TYR A 159 -9.26 13.70 -12.21
CA TYR A 159 -8.21 13.52 -11.21
C TYR A 159 -7.18 12.49 -11.63
N LYS A 160 -5.93 12.66 -11.17
CA LYS A 160 -4.82 11.75 -11.49
C LYS A 160 -4.75 10.57 -10.53
N ILE A 161 -5.91 9.94 -10.26
CA ILE A 161 -6.04 8.72 -9.49
C ILE A 161 -6.44 7.61 -10.47
N TYR A 162 -5.55 6.64 -10.66
CA TYR A 162 -5.69 5.60 -11.68
C TYR A 162 -6.24 4.32 -11.09
N GLU A 163 -6.81 3.46 -11.95
CA GLU A 163 -7.32 2.12 -11.59
C GLU A 163 -8.49 2.17 -10.57
N MET A 164 -9.34 3.22 -10.64
CA MET A 164 -10.54 3.37 -9.80
C MET A 164 -11.58 2.28 -10.09
N GLU A 165 -11.57 1.75 -11.32
CA GLU A 165 -12.49 0.73 -11.82
C GLU A 165 -12.20 -0.68 -11.31
N ASP A 166 -11.13 -0.91 -10.56
CA ASP A 166 -10.86 -2.24 -10.01
C ASP A 166 -11.87 -2.61 -8.92
N PRO A 167 -12.35 -3.87 -8.87
CA PRO A 167 -13.50 -4.28 -8.06
C PRO A 167 -13.37 -4.06 -6.55
N ASP A 168 -12.15 -4.06 -6.01
CA ASP A 168 -11.87 -3.92 -4.59
C ASP A 168 -11.65 -2.47 -4.14
N VAL A 169 -11.48 -1.53 -5.07
CA VAL A 169 -11.03 -0.15 -4.76
C VAL A 169 -12.01 0.61 -3.88
N LEU A 170 -13.31 0.59 -4.22
CA LEU A 170 -14.31 1.26 -3.40
C LEU A 170 -14.41 0.65 -1.99
N LEU A 171 -14.19 -0.64 -1.88
CA LEU A 171 -14.19 -1.34 -0.59
C LEU A 171 -12.95 -0.99 0.26
N TRP A 172 -11.79 -0.77 -0.38
CA TRP A 172 -10.61 -0.22 0.29
C TRP A 172 -10.82 1.23 0.75
N ALA A 173 -11.56 2.04 -0.02
CA ALA A 173 -11.95 3.38 0.42
C ALA A 173 -12.81 3.33 1.69
N VAL A 174 -13.78 2.41 1.76
CA VAL A 174 -14.58 2.18 2.98
C VAL A 174 -13.68 1.74 4.15
N TRP A 175 -12.71 0.85 3.92
CA TRP A 175 -11.76 0.44 4.96
C TRP A 175 -10.90 1.60 5.45
N ALA A 176 -10.41 2.48 4.57
CA ALA A 176 -9.63 3.66 4.95
C ALA A 176 -10.46 4.60 5.84
N LEU A 177 -11.74 4.83 5.49
CA LEU A 177 -12.67 5.62 6.31
C LEU A 177 -13.01 4.94 7.64
N GLN A 178 -13.04 3.61 7.69
CA GLN A 178 -13.15 2.87 8.95
C GLN A 178 -11.92 3.09 9.85
N GLN A 179 -10.70 3.14 9.29
CA GLN A 179 -9.51 3.49 10.08
C GLN A 179 -9.59 4.95 10.57
N TYR A 180 -10.06 5.87 9.75
CA TYR A 180 -10.30 7.24 10.16
C TYR A 180 -11.28 7.31 11.35
N ALA A 181 -12.39 6.58 11.30
CA ALA A 181 -13.35 6.51 12.41
C ALA A 181 -12.74 5.94 13.71
N LYS A 182 -11.75 5.07 13.61
CA LYS A 182 -11.05 4.45 14.77
C LYS A 182 -10.05 5.42 15.42
N GLU A 183 -9.39 6.26 14.64
CA GLU A 183 -8.38 7.21 15.14
C GLU A 183 -9.00 8.55 15.55
N THR A 184 -10.20 8.88 15.05
CA THR A 184 -10.96 10.09 15.42
C THR A 184 -12.21 9.72 16.22
N SER A 185 -13.36 9.67 15.57
CA SER A 185 -14.59 9.12 16.12
C SER A 185 -15.55 8.69 14.99
N ARG A 186 -16.46 7.76 15.30
CA ARG A 186 -17.53 7.36 14.38
C ARG A 186 -18.41 8.55 14.00
N GLU A 187 -18.72 9.43 14.96
CA GLU A 187 -19.51 10.62 14.72
C GLU A 187 -18.82 11.56 13.71
N GLN A 188 -17.53 11.84 13.86
CA GLN A 188 -16.77 12.69 12.94
C GLN A 188 -16.71 12.06 11.54
N CYS A 189 -16.46 10.75 11.44
CA CYS A 189 -16.47 10.02 10.18
C CYS A 189 -17.83 10.13 9.49
N ARG A 190 -18.92 9.94 10.23
CA ARG A 190 -20.28 10.03 9.70
C ARG A 190 -20.62 11.44 9.21
N GLN A 191 -20.26 12.46 9.98
CA GLN A 191 -20.52 13.85 9.59
C GLN A 191 -19.79 14.24 8.31
N LYS A 192 -18.55 13.79 8.12
CA LYS A 192 -17.73 14.12 6.95
C LYS A 192 -18.00 13.22 5.76
N TYR A 193 -18.11 11.92 5.99
CA TYR A 193 -18.06 10.90 4.93
C TYR A 193 -19.28 9.99 4.88
N GLY A 194 -20.28 10.18 5.76
CA GLY A 194 -21.46 9.31 5.82
C GLY A 194 -22.16 9.22 4.47
N ARG A 195 -22.36 10.37 3.80
CA ARG A 195 -22.99 10.39 2.46
C ARG A 195 -22.17 9.67 1.40
N LEU A 196 -20.83 9.79 1.42
CA LEU A 196 -19.96 9.07 0.51
C LEU A 196 -20.05 7.55 0.73
N LEU A 197 -20.08 7.11 1.98
CA LEU A 197 -20.22 5.69 2.33
C LEU A 197 -21.55 5.11 1.85
N GLU A 198 -22.65 5.85 2.01
CA GLU A 198 -23.95 5.45 1.47
C GLU A 198 -23.96 5.38 -0.06
N ASP A 199 -23.40 6.39 -0.75
CA ASP A 199 -23.32 6.43 -2.21
C ASP A 199 -22.50 5.24 -2.77
N ILE A 200 -21.36 4.88 -2.12
CA ILE A 200 -20.56 3.70 -2.47
C ILE A 200 -21.40 2.42 -2.29
N MET A 201 -22.09 2.31 -1.16
CA MET A 201 -22.91 1.14 -0.85
C MET A 201 -24.04 0.96 -1.86
N ASP A 202 -24.76 2.04 -2.17
CA ASP A 202 -25.83 2.05 -3.15
C ASP A 202 -25.32 1.71 -4.56
N TYR A 203 -24.16 2.20 -4.93
CA TYR A 203 -23.52 1.90 -6.22
C TYR A 203 -23.26 0.39 -6.38
N ILE A 204 -22.66 -0.24 -5.35
CA ILE A 204 -22.36 -1.68 -5.38
C ILE A 204 -23.66 -2.50 -5.34
N ARG A 205 -24.58 -2.20 -4.42
CA ARG A 205 -25.86 -2.93 -4.28
C ARG A 205 -26.76 -2.81 -5.52
N SER A 206 -26.71 -1.67 -6.20
CA SER A 206 -27.46 -1.44 -7.45
C SER A 206 -26.81 -2.10 -8.68
N ARG A 207 -25.71 -2.84 -8.52
CA ARG A 207 -25.00 -3.54 -9.62
C ARG A 207 -24.59 -2.61 -10.76
N LYS A 208 -24.17 -1.40 -10.42
CA LYS A 208 -23.74 -0.39 -11.40
C LYS A 208 -22.27 -0.51 -11.80
N HIS A 209 -21.48 -1.26 -11.04
CA HIS A 209 -20.08 -1.47 -11.34
C HIS A 209 -19.93 -2.45 -12.51
N ASP A 210 -19.09 -2.12 -13.50
CA ASP A 210 -18.93 -2.90 -14.73
C ASP A 210 -18.37 -4.32 -14.50
N ASN A 211 -17.61 -4.51 -13.42
CA ASN A 211 -16.98 -5.79 -13.09
C ASN A 211 -17.07 -6.14 -11.60
N LEU A 212 -18.20 -5.85 -10.96
CA LEU A 212 -18.46 -6.28 -9.59
C LEU A 212 -19.95 -6.56 -9.43
N PHE A 213 -20.32 -7.83 -9.28
CA PHE A 213 -21.69 -8.28 -9.34
C PHE A 213 -22.14 -8.88 -8.01
N LEU A 214 -23.11 -8.26 -7.35
CA LEU A 214 -23.73 -8.79 -6.15
C LEU A 214 -24.68 -9.93 -6.53
N HIS A 215 -24.40 -11.14 -6.06
CA HIS A 215 -25.22 -12.32 -6.29
C HIS A 215 -26.27 -12.51 -5.17
N GLU A 216 -27.27 -13.39 -5.41
CA GLU A 216 -28.37 -13.66 -4.48
C GLU A 216 -27.89 -14.25 -3.14
N ASN A 217 -26.76 -14.96 -3.14
CA ASN A 217 -26.12 -15.48 -1.93
C ASN A 217 -25.37 -14.38 -1.12
N GLY A 218 -25.47 -13.11 -1.51
CA GLY A 218 -24.86 -11.98 -0.85
C GLY A 218 -23.38 -11.78 -1.14
N LEU A 219 -22.74 -12.66 -1.93
CA LEU A 219 -21.32 -12.52 -2.30
C LEU A 219 -21.13 -11.68 -3.56
N LEU A 220 -19.98 -11.05 -3.64
CA LEU A 220 -19.53 -10.27 -4.80
C LEU A 220 -18.71 -11.15 -5.74
N TYR A 221 -19.09 -11.16 -7.01
CA TYR A 221 -18.42 -11.85 -8.11
C TYR A 221 -17.70 -10.83 -8.99
N ALA A 222 -16.47 -11.16 -9.44
CA ALA A 222 -15.73 -10.34 -10.39
C ALA A 222 -15.01 -11.23 -11.42
N ASN A 223 -14.84 -10.73 -12.66
CA ASN A 223 -14.19 -11.46 -13.75
C ASN A 223 -12.76 -10.95 -13.97
N GLY A 224 -11.77 -11.77 -13.63
CA GLY A 224 -10.34 -11.50 -13.79
C GLY A 224 -9.63 -12.45 -14.76
N THR A 225 -10.37 -13.10 -15.66
CA THR A 225 -9.79 -14.06 -16.63
C THR A 225 -8.86 -13.37 -17.63
N GLU A 226 -9.29 -12.25 -18.19
CA GLU A 226 -8.55 -11.54 -19.25
C GLU A 226 -7.85 -10.26 -18.72
N LYS A 227 -8.29 -9.70 -17.60
CA LYS A 227 -7.73 -8.51 -16.95
C LYS A 227 -7.40 -8.81 -15.50
N ALA A 228 -6.22 -8.42 -15.04
CA ALA A 228 -5.92 -8.43 -13.61
C ALA A 228 -6.79 -7.38 -12.89
N ILE A 229 -7.46 -7.78 -11.81
CA ILE A 229 -8.51 -6.97 -11.15
C ILE A 229 -8.30 -6.79 -9.65
N THR A 230 -7.20 -7.31 -9.11
CA THR A 230 -6.84 -7.18 -7.69
C THR A 230 -5.41 -6.69 -7.57
N TRP A 231 -4.88 -6.61 -6.35
CA TRP A 231 -3.49 -6.25 -6.12
C TRP A 231 -2.48 -7.24 -6.74
N MET A 232 -2.90 -8.48 -7.03
CA MET A 232 -2.10 -9.47 -7.77
C MET A 232 -2.22 -9.21 -9.29
N ASN A 233 -1.70 -8.07 -9.73
CA ASN A 233 -1.97 -7.47 -11.03
C ASN A 233 -0.86 -7.63 -12.09
N SER A 234 0.11 -8.52 -11.86
CA SER A 234 1.15 -8.79 -12.87
C SER A 234 0.58 -9.38 -14.15
N THR A 235 1.06 -8.87 -15.29
CA THR A 235 0.63 -9.35 -16.62
C THR A 235 1.83 -9.66 -17.50
N VAL A 236 1.70 -10.70 -18.32
CA VAL A 236 2.66 -11.05 -19.38
C VAL A 236 1.90 -11.15 -20.70
N ASN A 237 2.38 -10.44 -21.72
CA ASN A 237 1.72 -10.33 -23.01
C ASN A 237 0.24 -9.90 -22.91
N GLY A 238 -0.07 -9.00 -21.97
CA GLY A 238 -1.43 -8.48 -21.71
C GLY A 238 -2.37 -9.43 -20.96
N ARG A 239 -1.90 -10.60 -20.53
CA ARG A 239 -2.70 -11.56 -19.74
C ARG A 239 -2.24 -11.64 -18.30
N PRO A 240 -3.17 -11.77 -17.33
CA PRO A 240 -2.82 -11.95 -15.93
C PRO A 240 -1.92 -13.18 -15.71
N VAL A 241 -0.86 -13.02 -14.94
CA VAL A 241 -0.04 -14.14 -14.45
C VAL A 241 -0.76 -14.92 -13.37
N THR A 242 -1.56 -14.21 -12.59
CA THR A 242 -2.40 -14.77 -11.52
C THR A 242 -3.86 -14.41 -11.80
N PRO A 243 -4.52 -15.09 -12.78
CA PRO A 243 -5.91 -14.83 -13.07
C PRO A 243 -6.77 -15.25 -11.87
N ARG A 244 -7.67 -14.36 -11.44
CA ARG A 244 -8.56 -14.60 -10.30
C ARG A 244 -9.96 -14.16 -10.70
N THR A 245 -10.84 -15.12 -10.87
CA THR A 245 -12.21 -14.92 -11.35
C THR A 245 -13.19 -15.59 -10.38
N GLY A 246 -14.36 -15.02 -10.23
CA GLY A 246 -15.40 -15.56 -9.38
C GLY A 246 -15.54 -14.79 -8.06
N TYR A 247 -15.85 -15.52 -7.00
CA TYR A 247 -15.80 -15.00 -5.65
C TYR A 247 -14.37 -14.95 -5.18
N ILE A 248 -13.82 -13.75 -4.96
CA ILE A 248 -12.45 -13.51 -4.55
C ILE A 248 -12.43 -13.26 -3.03
N VAL A 249 -11.54 -13.94 -2.31
CA VAL A 249 -11.60 -14.02 -0.85
C VAL A 249 -11.45 -12.65 -0.15
N GLU A 250 -10.48 -11.83 -0.55
CA GLU A 250 -10.30 -10.51 0.05
C GLU A 250 -11.39 -9.51 -0.35
N VAL A 251 -11.90 -9.58 -1.57
CA VAL A 251 -13.02 -8.73 -2.01
C VAL A 251 -14.25 -8.99 -1.15
N ASN A 252 -14.56 -10.26 -0.91
CA ASN A 252 -15.71 -10.65 -0.08
C ASN A 252 -15.46 -10.43 1.42
N SER A 253 -14.21 -10.46 1.86
CA SER A 253 -13.84 -10.07 3.23
C SER A 253 -14.04 -8.57 3.46
N LEU A 254 -13.60 -7.74 2.52
CA LEU A 254 -13.82 -6.29 2.53
C LEU A 254 -15.32 -5.96 2.48
N TRP A 255 -16.07 -6.67 1.62
CA TRP A 255 -17.50 -6.48 1.49
C TRP A 255 -18.25 -6.76 2.79
N TYR A 256 -18.00 -7.90 3.43
CA TYR A 256 -18.60 -8.21 4.73
C TYR A 256 -18.26 -7.17 5.79
N ASN A 257 -16.98 -6.75 5.86
CA ASN A 257 -16.54 -5.70 6.76
C ASN A 257 -17.23 -4.36 6.48
N ALA A 258 -17.38 -3.97 5.21
CA ALA A 258 -18.07 -2.74 4.80
C ALA A 258 -19.55 -2.75 5.20
N LEU A 259 -20.27 -3.84 4.95
CA LEU A 259 -21.67 -3.99 5.34
C LEU A 259 -21.87 -3.75 6.84
N ARG A 260 -21.05 -4.40 7.68
CA ARG A 260 -21.18 -4.29 9.13
C ARG A 260 -20.76 -2.92 9.66
N PHE A 261 -19.67 -2.37 9.12
CA PHE A 261 -19.20 -1.04 9.52
C PHE A 261 -20.22 0.05 9.20
N ILE A 262 -20.76 0.05 7.99
CA ILE A 262 -21.75 1.06 7.57
C ILE A 262 -23.07 0.85 8.31
N ALA A 263 -23.50 -0.40 8.55
CA ALA A 263 -24.69 -0.67 9.37
C ALA A 263 -24.57 -0.03 10.77
N ASP A 264 -23.41 -0.17 11.42
CA ASP A 264 -23.19 0.46 12.72
C ASP A 264 -23.26 2.00 12.63
N LEU A 265 -22.61 2.61 11.61
CA LEU A 265 -22.62 4.07 11.43
C LEU A 265 -24.03 4.63 11.19
N VAL A 266 -24.80 4.04 10.27
CA VAL A 266 -26.15 4.54 9.96
C VAL A 266 -27.14 4.28 11.09
N ARG A 267 -26.91 3.25 11.91
CA ARG A 267 -27.70 2.96 13.12
C ARG A 267 -27.48 4.05 14.17
N GLU A 268 -26.23 4.49 14.39
CA GLU A 268 -25.89 5.60 15.28
C GLU A 268 -26.48 6.93 14.79
N ASP A 269 -26.76 7.07 13.49
CA ASP A 269 -27.44 8.24 12.90
C ASP A 269 -28.98 8.17 13.01
N GLY A 270 -29.51 7.08 13.56
CA GLY A 270 -30.94 6.87 13.70
C GLY A 270 -31.62 6.27 12.45
N ASN A 271 -30.91 5.99 11.38
CA ASN A 271 -31.44 5.28 10.20
C ASN A 271 -31.46 3.77 10.45
N VAL A 272 -32.32 3.35 11.39
CA VAL A 272 -32.46 1.96 11.81
C VAL A 272 -32.88 1.05 10.66
N HIS A 273 -33.72 1.54 9.74
CA HIS A 273 -34.20 0.75 8.61
C HIS A 273 -33.05 0.31 7.69
N LEU A 274 -32.21 1.25 7.26
CA LEU A 274 -31.04 0.93 6.42
C LEU A 274 -30.05 0.04 7.18
N ALA A 275 -29.84 0.31 8.48
CA ALA A 275 -28.96 -0.53 9.30
C ALA A 275 -29.42 -1.98 9.35
N ASP A 276 -30.72 -2.23 9.55
CA ASP A 276 -31.31 -3.58 9.60
C ASP A 276 -31.24 -4.28 8.23
N GLU A 277 -31.40 -3.55 7.11
CA GLU A 277 -31.20 -4.09 5.76
C GLU A 277 -29.73 -4.53 5.54
N LEU A 278 -28.76 -3.69 5.94
CA LEU A 278 -27.35 -4.00 5.79
C LEU A 278 -26.93 -5.17 6.68
N ASP A 279 -27.46 -5.24 7.90
CA ASP A 279 -27.22 -6.37 8.81
C ASP A 279 -27.83 -7.68 8.26
N ALA A 280 -29.04 -7.64 7.74
CA ALA A 280 -29.65 -8.82 7.10
C ALA A 280 -28.83 -9.30 5.89
N GLN A 281 -28.31 -8.37 5.09
CA GLN A 281 -27.42 -8.69 3.99
C GLN A 281 -26.09 -9.28 4.47
N ALA A 282 -25.50 -8.71 5.54
CA ALA A 282 -24.27 -9.23 6.15
C ALA A 282 -24.46 -10.65 6.69
N GLU A 283 -25.62 -10.97 7.28
CA GLU A 283 -25.92 -12.34 7.74
C GLU A 283 -25.93 -13.36 6.58
N VAL A 284 -26.55 -13.01 5.45
CA VAL A 284 -26.54 -13.85 4.24
C VAL A 284 -25.13 -13.99 3.70
N THR A 285 -24.43 -12.86 3.54
CA THR A 285 -23.03 -12.82 3.07
C THR A 285 -22.11 -13.67 3.95
N GLY A 286 -22.22 -13.54 5.27
CA GLY A 286 -21.37 -14.26 6.22
C GLY A 286 -21.55 -15.78 6.17
N LYS A 287 -22.78 -16.26 6.06
CA LYS A 287 -23.07 -17.71 5.88
C LYS A 287 -22.46 -18.21 4.58
N SER A 288 -22.76 -17.54 3.47
CA SER A 288 -22.26 -17.92 2.15
C SER A 288 -20.73 -17.84 2.07
N PHE A 289 -20.13 -16.87 2.75
CA PHE A 289 -18.67 -16.76 2.83
C PHE A 289 -18.03 -18.02 3.42
N VAL A 290 -18.53 -18.48 4.56
CA VAL A 290 -18.01 -19.67 5.23
C VAL A 290 -18.25 -20.93 4.38
N GLU A 291 -19.44 -21.06 3.78
CA GLU A 291 -19.81 -22.20 2.94
C GLU A 291 -18.95 -22.29 1.67
N VAL A 292 -18.68 -21.14 1.03
CA VAL A 292 -17.97 -21.08 -0.25
C VAL A 292 -16.45 -21.15 -0.08
N PHE A 293 -15.89 -20.41 0.88
CA PHE A 293 -14.45 -20.26 0.96
C PHE A 293 -13.75 -21.24 1.88
N ARG A 294 -14.41 -21.76 2.93
CA ARG A 294 -13.74 -22.62 3.90
C ARG A 294 -13.60 -24.03 3.36
N ASN A 295 -12.35 -24.49 3.24
CA ASN A 295 -12.05 -25.84 2.81
C ASN A 295 -11.90 -26.83 3.97
N GLU A 296 -11.82 -28.13 3.65
CA GLU A 296 -11.67 -29.23 4.62
C GLU A 296 -10.36 -29.19 5.43
N CYS A 297 -9.33 -28.50 4.91
CA CYS A 297 -8.06 -28.28 5.60
C CYS A 297 -8.11 -27.12 6.62
N GLY A 298 -9.25 -26.42 6.72
CA GLY A 298 -9.48 -25.36 7.70
C GLY A 298 -8.92 -23.98 7.31
N TYR A 299 -8.50 -23.79 6.04
CA TYR A 299 -8.16 -22.48 5.52
C TYR A 299 -9.15 -22.05 4.41
N LEU A 300 -8.91 -20.92 3.75
CA LEU A 300 -9.83 -20.39 2.74
C LEU A 300 -9.25 -20.56 1.34
N PHE A 301 -10.11 -20.93 0.38
CA PHE A 301 -9.78 -20.84 -1.04
C PHE A 301 -9.44 -19.40 -1.40
N ASP A 302 -8.50 -19.21 -2.32
CA ASP A 302 -8.11 -17.87 -2.78
C ASP A 302 -9.22 -17.23 -3.63
N TYR A 303 -9.84 -18.03 -4.49
CA TYR A 303 -11.08 -17.68 -5.20
C TYR A 303 -11.90 -18.93 -5.54
N VAL A 304 -13.18 -18.73 -5.84
CA VAL A 304 -14.11 -19.79 -6.25
C VAL A 304 -14.93 -19.31 -7.44
N ASP A 305 -14.90 -20.07 -8.54
CA ASP A 305 -15.68 -19.84 -9.75
C ASP A 305 -16.45 -21.10 -10.15
N GLY A 306 -17.71 -21.18 -9.79
CA GLY A 306 -18.52 -22.38 -9.94
C GLY A 306 -17.91 -23.60 -9.23
N PHE A 307 -17.45 -24.59 -10.00
CA PHE A 307 -16.78 -25.78 -9.48
C PHE A 307 -15.25 -25.64 -9.37
N MET A 308 -14.70 -24.54 -9.85
CA MET A 308 -13.28 -24.24 -9.76
C MET A 308 -12.99 -23.58 -8.41
N MET A 309 -12.17 -24.22 -7.60
CA MET A 309 -11.72 -23.72 -6.30
C MET A 309 -10.20 -23.63 -6.31
N ASP A 310 -9.64 -22.44 -6.05
CA ASP A 310 -8.18 -22.30 -5.93
C ASP A 310 -7.71 -22.68 -4.53
N TRP A 311 -7.06 -23.83 -4.44
CA TRP A 311 -6.47 -24.39 -3.23
C TRP A 311 -5.11 -23.78 -2.87
N SER A 312 -4.59 -22.88 -3.68
CA SER A 312 -3.29 -22.25 -3.43
C SER A 312 -3.30 -21.55 -2.08
N VAL A 313 -2.30 -21.83 -1.26
CA VAL A 313 -2.11 -21.06 -0.03
C VAL A 313 -1.47 -19.73 -0.41
N ARG A 314 -2.30 -18.69 -0.40
CA ARG A 314 -1.95 -17.29 -0.67
C ARG A 314 -2.29 -16.40 0.52
N PRO A 315 -1.67 -15.22 0.65
CA PRO A 315 -1.85 -14.37 1.83
C PRO A 315 -3.22 -13.70 1.92
N ASN A 316 -4.02 -13.71 0.84
CA ASN A 316 -5.26 -12.95 0.75
C ASN A 316 -6.30 -13.31 1.82
N MET A 317 -6.29 -14.54 2.30
CA MET A 317 -7.17 -14.98 3.39
C MET A 317 -6.91 -14.27 4.73
N ILE A 318 -5.73 -13.61 4.92
CA ILE A 318 -5.39 -12.94 6.17
C ILE A 318 -6.27 -11.73 6.44
N PHE A 319 -6.77 -11.07 5.40
CA PHE A 319 -7.66 -9.92 5.54
C PHE A 319 -8.93 -10.28 6.30
N THR A 320 -9.48 -11.48 6.06
CA THR A 320 -10.66 -11.96 6.80
C THR A 320 -10.42 -12.05 8.30
N VAL A 321 -9.18 -12.32 8.73
CA VAL A 321 -8.81 -12.41 10.14
C VAL A 321 -8.50 -11.04 10.75
N ALA A 322 -7.91 -10.15 9.93
CA ALA A 322 -7.44 -8.84 10.36
C ALA A 322 -8.55 -7.81 10.51
N PHE A 323 -9.60 -7.87 9.69
CA PHE A 323 -10.67 -6.86 9.72
C PHE A 323 -11.47 -6.89 11.02
N ASP A 324 -12.07 -5.74 11.38
CA ASP A 324 -12.87 -5.57 12.59
C ASP A 324 -14.09 -6.49 12.57
N TYR A 325 -14.75 -6.56 11.41
CA TYR A 325 -15.89 -7.45 11.18
C TYR A 325 -15.46 -8.60 10.25
N SER A 326 -15.68 -9.79 10.71
CA SER A 326 -15.26 -11.01 10.03
C SER A 326 -16.34 -12.07 10.15
N PRO A 327 -16.66 -12.82 9.09
CA PRO A 327 -17.63 -13.91 9.13
C PRO A 327 -17.10 -15.16 9.84
N LEU A 328 -15.79 -15.22 10.13
CA LEU A 328 -15.16 -16.35 10.77
C LEU A 328 -15.24 -16.26 12.30
N ASP A 329 -15.49 -17.38 12.95
CA ASP A 329 -15.35 -17.52 14.41
C ASP A 329 -13.86 -17.51 14.84
N ARG A 330 -13.61 -17.50 16.15
CA ARG A 330 -12.25 -17.43 16.69
C ARG A 330 -11.40 -18.65 16.32
N ALA A 331 -11.97 -19.85 16.28
CA ALA A 331 -11.25 -21.08 15.95
C ALA A 331 -10.86 -21.09 14.47
N GLN A 332 -11.78 -20.70 13.60
CA GLN A 332 -11.57 -20.55 12.16
C GLN A 332 -10.50 -19.49 11.86
N LYS A 333 -10.56 -18.32 12.50
CA LYS A 333 -9.53 -17.28 12.41
C LYS A 333 -8.16 -17.79 12.78
N LYS A 334 -8.07 -18.58 13.85
CA LYS A 334 -6.82 -19.17 14.29
C LYS A 334 -6.27 -20.16 13.27
N GLN A 335 -7.12 -21.00 12.67
CA GLN A 335 -6.71 -21.96 11.63
C GLN A 335 -6.13 -21.23 10.40
N VAL A 336 -6.79 -20.15 9.96
CA VAL A 336 -6.28 -19.31 8.86
C VAL A 336 -4.94 -18.67 9.22
N LEU A 337 -4.82 -18.09 10.42
CA LEU A 337 -3.56 -17.49 10.86
C LEU A 337 -2.43 -18.53 10.93
N ASP A 338 -2.71 -19.73 11.45
CA ASP A 338 -1.72 -20.80 11.60
C ASP A 338 -1.16 -21.24 10.22
N ILE A 339 -2.03 -21.41 9.21
CA ILE A 339 -1.57 -21.80 7.87
C ILE A 339 -0.77 -20.70 7.19
N VAL A 340 -1.21 -19.44 7.30
CA VAL A 340 -0.47 -18.28 6.79
C VAL A 340 0.90 -18.19 7.45
N THR A 341 0.98 -18.33 8.76
CA THR A 341 2.24 -18.34 9.51
C THR A 341 3.17 -19.43 9.03
N LYS A 342 2.66 -20.65 8.91
CA LYS A 342 3.44 -21.84 8.56
C LYS A 342 3.98 -21.80 7.14
N GLU A 343 3.19 -21.36 6.18
CA GLU A 343 3.49 -21.50 4.75
C GLU A 343 4.06 -20.21 4.12
N LEU A 344 3.67 -19.04 4.66
CA LEU A 344 3.92 -17.77 3.96
C LEU A 344 4.84 -16.81 4.72
N LEU A 345 4.95 -16.93 6.04
CA LEU A 345 5.76 -15.98 6.83
C LEU A 345 7.24 -16.08 6.48
N THR A 346 7.85 -14.94 6.18
CA THR A 346 9.31 -14.76 6.02
C THR A 346 9.80 -13.64 6.93
N PRO A 347 11.10 -13.46 7.14
CA PRO A 347 11.60 -12.31 7.92
C PRO A 347 11.27 -10.94 7.33
N LYS A 348 10.84 -10.86 6.05
CA LYS A 348 10.67 -9.61 5.30
C LYS A 348 9.28 -9.41 4.70
N GLY A 349 8.30 -10.22 5.09
CA GLY A 349 6.93 -10.12 4.59
C GLY A 349 6.23 -11.47 4.48
N LEU A 350 5.00 -11.47 3.97
CA LEU A 350 4.32 -12.70 3.58
C LEU A 350 4.61 -13.05 2.12
N ARG A 351 4.94 -14.32 1.87
CA ARG A 351 5.00 -14.85 0.50
C ARG A 351 3.64 -14.75 -0.18
N THR A 352 3.64 -14.45 -1.45
CA THR A 352 2.43 -14.39 -2.28
C THR A 352 1.90 -15.76 -2.69
N LEU A 353 2.72 -16.80 -2.54
CA LEU A 353 2.37 -18.19 -2.80
C LEU A 353 3.21 -19.11 -1.91
N SER A 354 2.61 -20.19 -1.42
CA SER A 354 3.33 -21.22 -0.63
C SER A 354 4.40 -21.91 -1.48
N PRO A 355 5.58 -22.20 -0.90
CA PRO A 355 6.62 -23.01 -1.55
C PRO A 355 6.17 -24.41 -1.99
N LYS A 356 5.04 -24.90 -1.47
CA LYS A 356 4.47 -26.21 -1.81
C LYS A 356 3.53 -26.17 -3.00
N SER A 357 3.15 -24.97 -3.46
CA SER A 357 2.24 -24.79 -4.58
C SER A 357 2.99 -24.90 -5.91
N GLY A 358 2.33 -25.49 -6.92
CA GLY A 358 2.83 -25.42 -8.30
C GLY A 358 2.98 -23.98 -8.78
N GLY A 359 4.04 -23.71 -9.56
CA GLY A 359 4.32 -22.37 -10.06
C GLY A 359 5.02 -21.44 -9.04
N TYR A 360 5.46 -21.94 -7.87
CA TYR A 360 6.24 -21.15 -6.93
C TYR A 360 7.52 -20.60 -7.57
N ASN A 361 7.63 -19.28 -7.59
CA ASN A 361 8.76 -18.54 -8.18
C ASN A 361 9.13 -17.37 -7.25
N PRO A 362 10.01 -17.58 -6.28
CA PRO A 362 10.26 -16.64 -5.19
C PRO A 362 11.23 -15.50 -5.52
N ASN A 363 11.97 -15.57 -6.65
CA ASN A 363 13.05 -14.64 -6.93
C ASN A 363 12.64 -13.65 -8.02
N TYR A 364 12.63 -12.36 -7.66
CA TYR A 364 12.29 -11.27 -8.58
C TYR A 364 13.54 -10.73 -9.28
N VAL A 365 14.03 -11.47 -10.27
CA VAL A 365 15.30 -11.22 -10.95
C VAL A 365 15.19 -11.39 -12.47
N GLY A 366 16.18 -10.86 -13.19
CA GLY A 366 16.30 -11.01 -14.65
C GLY A 366 15.43 -10.03 -15.45
N PRO A 367 15.23 -10.26 -16.74
CA PRO A 367 14.43 -9.44 -17.63
C PRO A 367 12.97 -9.29 -17.18
N GLN A 368 12.27 -8.27 -17.70
CA GLN A 368 10.90 -7.89 -17.30
C GLN A 368 9.96 -9.11 -17.25
N ILE A 369 9.90 -9.91 -18.30
CA ILE A 369 9.01 -11.08 -18.37
C ILE A 369 9.25 -12.06 -17.21
N GLN A 370 10.50 -12.32 -16.84
CA GLN A 370 10.83 -13.23 -15.74
C GLN A 370 10.38 -12.65 -14.40
N ARG A 371 10.58 -11.36 -14.21
CA ARG A 371 10.11 -10.64 -13.01
C ARG A 371 8.59 -10.63 -12.91
N ASP A 372 7.89 -10.37 -14.02
CA ASP A 372 6.43 -10.38 -14.06
C ASP A 372 5.85 -11.75 -13.70
N TYR A 373 6.48 -12.83 -14.13
CA TYR A 373 6.11 -14.19 -13.71
C TYR A 373 6.38 -14.48 -12.23
N ALA A 374 7.33 -13.80 -11.59
CA ALA A 374 7.65 -13.99 -10.19
C ALA A 374 6.82 -13.11 -9.25
N TYR A 375 6.30 -11.98 -9.73
CA TYR A 375 5.81 -10.85 -8.95
C TYR A 375 4.81 -11.22 -7.85
N HIS A 376 3.87 -12.14 -8.14
CA HIS A 376 2.89 -12.66 -7.18
C HIS A 376 2.90 -14.19 -7.07
N GLN A 377 4.06 -14.82 -7.34
CA GLN A 377 4.20 -16.28 -7.34
C GLN A 377 5.22 -16.79 -6.32
N GLY A 378 5.39 -16.06 -5.22
CA GLY A 378 6.27 -16.50 -4.14
C GLY A 378 7.17 -15.43 -3.54
N THR A 379 7.25 -14.23 -4.14
CA THR A 379 7.89 -13.06 -3.56
C THR A 379 7.21 -12.65 -2.25
N ALA A 380 7.96 -12.03 -1.34
CA ALA A 380 7.46 -11.60 -0.03
C ALA A 380 7.14 -10.09 -0.02
N TRP A 381 5.98 -9.74 0.51
CA TRP A 381 5.46 -8.37 0.52
C TRP A 381 5.27 -7.84 1.94
N PRO A 382 5.98 -6.77 2.32
CA PRO A 382 5.90 -6.20 3.67
C PRO A 382 4.53 -5.62 4.06
N TRP A 383 3.77 -5.01 3.13
CA TRP A 383 2.49 -4.40 3.48
C TRP A 383 1.48 -5.40 4.07
N LEU A 384 1.54 -6.64 3.62
CA LEU A 384 0.71 -7.73 4.15
C LEU A 384 0.98 -7.99 5.65
N MET A 385 2.16 -7.57 6.14
CA MET A 385 2.52 -7.72 7.55
C MET A 385 1.68 -6.84 8.46
N GLY A 386 1.19 -5.69 7.98
CA GLY A 386 0.26 -4.87 8.74
C GLY A 386 -0.98 -5.66 9.13
N PHE A 387 -1.61 -6.30 8.16
CA PHE A 387 -2.79 -7.15 8.39
C PHE A 387 -2.46 -8.44 9.13
N TYR A 388 -1.33 -9.08 8.83
CA TYR A 388 -0.90 -10.27 9.55
C TYR A 388 -0.67 -10.01 11.04
N MET A 389 0.03 -8.93 11.37
CA MET A 389 0.32 -8.58 12.77
C MET A 389 -0.94 -8.14 13.52
N GLU A 390 -1.84 -7.40 12.86
CA GLU A 390 -3.13 -7.08 13.44
C GLU A 390 -3.94 -8.36 13.72
N ALA A 391 -4.01 -9.29 12.76
CA ALA A 391 -4.63 -10.59 12.95
C ALA A 391 -4.00 -11.38 14.11
N TYR A 392 -2.67 -11.37 14.19
CA TYR A 392 -1.92 -12.03 15.26
C TYR A 392 -2.25 -11.44 16.64
N LEU A 393 -2.24 -10.12 16.77
CA LEU A 393 -2.62 -9.42 18.01
C LEU A 393 -4.08 -9.63 18.37
N ARG A 394 -4.99 -9.74 17.41
CA ARG A 394 -6.42 -10.06 17.68
C ARG A 394 -6.59 -11.44 18.30
N ILE A 395 -5.82 -12.42 17.88
CA ILE A 395 -5.88 -13.81 18.40
C ILE A 395 -5.14 -13.94 19.73
N TYR A 396 -3.91 -13.44 19.81
CA TYR A 396 -2.99 -13.66 20.93
C TYR A 396 -2.97 -12.55 21.98
N LYS A 397 -3.56 -11.37 21.66
CA LYS A 397 -3.61 -10.23 22.57
C LYS A 397 -2.21 -9.86 23.09
N MET A 398 -2.08 -9.57 24.38
CA MET A 398 -0.80 -9.21 25.00
C MET A 398 0.31 -10.25 24.81
N SER A 399 -0.01 -11.53 24.72
CA SER A 399 0.99 -12.57 24.49
C SER A 399 1.62 -12.51 23.09
N GLY A 400 0.98 -11.82 22.14
CA GLY A 400 1.48 -11.62 20.79
C GLY A 400 2.44 -10.44 20.64
N VAL A 401 2.43 -9.47 21.55
CA VAL A 401 3.17 -8.20 21.43
C VAL A 401 4.66 -8.40 21.20
N SER A 402 5.31 -9.19 22.04
CA SER A 402 6.76 -9.45 21.93
C SER A 402 7.18 -10.12 20.61
N PHE A 403 6.29 -10.90 19.97
CA PHE A 403 6.55 -11.46 18.64
C PHE A 403 6.52 -10.34 17.59
N VAL A 404 5.50 -9.49 17.62
CA VAL A 404 5.33 -8.40 16.66
C VAL A 404 6.47 -7.38 16.77
N GLU A 405 6.86 -6.97 17.98
CA GLU A 405 7.99 -6.08 18.23
C GLU A 405 9.29 -6.62 17.63
N ARG A 406 9.63 -7.88 17.95
CA ARG A 406 10.86 -8.52 17.44
C ARG A 406 10.86 -8.65 15.92
N TYR A 407 9.71 -8.88 15.32
CA TYR A 407 9.60 -8.95 13.88
C TYR A 407 9.86 -7.57 13.23
N LEU A 408 9.30 -6.50 13.79
CA LEU A 408 9.47 -5.14 13.26
C LEU A 408 10.91 -4.66 13.33
N ILE A 409 11.66 -5.02 14.39
CA ILE A 409 13.11 -4.74 14.49
C ILE A 409 13.86 -5.29 13.27
N GLY A 410 13.42 -6.40 12.70
CA GLY A 410 14.03 -6.99 11.51
C GLY A 410 13.97 -6.11 10.25
N PHE A 411 13.21 -5.02 10.26
CA PHE A 411 13.19 -4.02 9.18
C PHE A 411 14.16 -2.85 9.39
N GLU A 412 14.76 -2.68 10.56
CA GLU A 412 15.70 -1.57 10.82
C GLU A 412 16.90 -1.61 9.87
N ASP A 413 17.42 -2.80 9.54
CA ASP A 413 18.54 -2.96 8.60
C ASP A 413 18.20 -2.48 7.19
N GLU A 414 16.90 -2.47 6.80
CA GLU A 414 16.47 -1.98 5.50
C GLU A 414 16.60 -0.47 5.35
N MET A 415 16.63 0.26 6.46
CA MET A 415 16.81 1.72 6.44
C MET A 415 18.14 2.17 5.82
N THR A 416 19.08 1.27 5.65
CA THR A 416 20.42 1.56 5.07
C THR A 416 20.77 0.66 3.89
N SER A 417 19.90 -0.29 3.51
CA SER A 417 20.27 -1.34 2.56
C SER A 417 19.82 -1.07 1.13
N HIS A 418 18.52 -1.01 0.89
CA HIS A 418 17.96 -0.91 -0.47
C HIS A 418 17.60 0.52 -0.85
N CYS A 419 16.90 1.21 0.04
CA CYS A 419 16.62 2.64 -0.02
C CYS A 419 16.88 3.25 1.36
N ILE A 420 17.62 4.34 1.42
CA ILE A 420 17.96 4.98 2.70
C ILE A 420 16.69 5.57 3.32
N GLY A 421 16.32 5.04 4.48
CA GLY A 421 15.18 5.52 5.28
C GLY A 421 13.81 5.11 4.78
N SER A 422 13.71 4.11 3.87
CA SER A 422 12.44 3.62 3.34
C SER A 422 12.44 2.10 3.13
N LEU A 423 11.31 1.56 2.67
CA LEU A 423 11.14 0.12 2.41
C LEU A 423 10.93 -0.12 0.91
N PRO A 424 11.62 -1.13 0.32
CA PRO A 424 11.41 -1.51 -1.07
C PRO A 424 10.03 -2.14 -1.26
N GLU A 425 9.60 -2.25 -2.50
CA GLU A 425 8.29 -2.76 -2.88
C GLU A 425 8.03 -4.20 -2.42
N LEU A 426 9.01 -5.07 -2.65
CA LEU A 426 8.92 -6.49 -2.30
C LEU A 426 10.32 -7.06 -1.98
N PHE A 427 10.33 -8.27 -1.51
CA PHE A 427 11.55 -9.04 -1.27
C PHE A 427 11.50 -10.38 -2.01
N ASP A 428 12.66 -10.93 -2.35
CA ASP A 428 12.74 -12.33 -2.76
C ASP A 428 12.12 -13.21 -1.66
N GLY A 429 11.33 -14.22 -2.02
CA GLY A 429 10.63 -15.07 -1.06
C GLY A 429 11.51 -16.13 -0.41
N ASN A 430 12.76 -16.31 -0.88
CA ASN A 430 13.76 -17.22 -0.34
C ASN A 430 15.01 -16.47 0.15
N PRO A 431 15.80 -17.04 1.08
CA PRO A 431 17.05 -16.46 1.50
C PRO A 431 17.96 -16.10 0.31
N PRO A 432 18.66 -14.95 0.37
CA PRO A 432 18.82 -14.05 1.52
C PRO A 432 17.73 -12.96 1.64
N PHE A 433 16.55 -13.11 1.04
CA PHE A 433 15.44 -12.16 1.11
C PHE A 433 15.83 -10.74 0.67
N ARG A 434 16.38 -10.59 -0.52
CA ARG A 434 16.83 -9.30 -1.05
C ARG A 434 15.65 -8.42 -1.41
N GLY A 435 15.76 -7.11 -1.06
CA GLY A 435 14.80 -6.09 -1.50
C GLY A 435 14.80 -5.93 -3.02
N ARG A 436 13.61 -5.76 -3.61
CA ARG A 436 13.36 -5.72 -5.05
C ARG A 436 12.27 -4.71 -5.40
N GLY A 437 12.07 -4.51 -6.70
CA GLY A 437 11.04 -3.63 -7.24
C GLY A 437 11.36 -2.16 -7.04
N ALA A 438 10.32 -1.35 -6.80
CA ALA A 438 10.47 0.07 -6.47
C ALA A 438 11.28 0.23 -5.19
N VAL A 439 12.18 1.23 -5.17
CA VAL A 439 13.09 1.42 -4.03
C VAL A 439 12.38 1.90 -2.77
N SER A 440 11.22 2.53 -2.93
CA SER A 440 10.39 3.02 -1.83
C SER A 440 8.91 2.82 -2.21
N PHE A 441 8.14 2.14 -1.36
CA PHE A 441 6.78 1.73 -1.66
C PHE A 441 5.81 2.11 -0.55
N ALA A 442 4.76 2.85 -0.91
CA ALA A 442 3.84 3.51 0.02
C ALA A 442 3.13 2.53 0.95
N MET A 443 2.53 1.46 0.42
CA MET A 443 1.81 0.48 1.24
C MET A 443 2.71 -0.18 2.30
N ASN A 444 4.00 -0.43 1.97
CA ASN A 444 4.92 -1.04 2.92
C ASN A 444 5.24 -0.11 4.09
N VAL A 445 5.55 1.15 3.79
CA VAL A 445 5.82 2.17 4.81
C VAL A 445 4.57 2.40 5.67
N ALA A 446 3.42 2.55 5.02
CA ALA A 446 2.13 2.78 5.67
C ALA A 446 1.75 1.66 6.66
N GLU A 447 1.81 0.42 6.22
CA GLU A 447 1.37 -0.70 7.04
C GLU A 447 2.32 -1.00 8.21
N ILE A 448 3.62 -0.77 8.05
CA ILE A 448 4.55 -0.84 9.18
C ILE A 448 4.30 0.29 10.18
N LEU A 449 4.07 1.53 9.73
CA LEU A 449 3.68 2.65 10.61
C LEU A 449 2.37 2.37 11.34
N ARG A 450 1.36 1.83 10.64
CA ARG A 450 0.07 1.47 11.24
C ARG A 450 0.22 0.44 12.37
N ILE A 451 1.08 -0.55 12.20
CA ILE A 451 1.36 -1.54 13.27
C ILE A 451 2.16 -0.94 14.42
N LEU A 452 3.12 -0.06 14.17
CA LEU A 452 3.83 0.66 15.24
C LEU A 452 2.84 1.49 16.09
N LYS A 453 1.88 2.18 15.45
CA LYS A 453 0.80 2.89 16.14
C LYS A 453 -0.11 1.94 16.92
N LEU A 454 -0.46 0.78 16.35
CA LEU A 454 -1.27 -0.22 17.04
C LEU A 454 -0.55 -0.78 18.28
N LEU A 455 0.75 -1.06 18.18
CA LEU A 455 1.56 -1.55 19.31
C LEU A 455 1.63 -0.53 20.45
N SER A 456 1.70 0.76 20.16
CA SER A 456 1.72 1.79 21.21
C SER A 456 0.47 1.73 22.11
N LYS A 457 -0.69 1.27 21.57
CA LYS A 457 -1.93 1.07 22.32
C LYS A 457 -1.89 -0.17 23.25
N TYR A 458 -0.93 -1.09 23.06
CA TYR A 458 -0.73 -2.25 23.93
C TYR A 458 0.30 -2.00 25.04
N ASN A 459 1.16 -1.00 24.89
CA ASN A 459 2.21 -0.65 25.83
C ASN A 459 1.77 0.39 26.89
N LEU A 460 0.50 0.80 26.85
CA LEU A 460 -0.17 1.66 27.82
C LEU A 460 -0.93 0.78 28.85
#